data_9b4185f6434138629e5a70f2193ac43e
#
_entry.id   9b4185f6434138629e5a70f2193ac43e
#
_cell.length_a   1.000
_cell.length_b   1.000
_cell.length_c   1.000
_cell.angle_alpha   90.00
_cell.angle_beta   90.00
_cell.angle_gamma   90.00
#
_symmetry.space_group_name_H-M   'P 1'
#
loop_
_entity.id
_entity.type
_entity.pdbx_description
1 polymer ?
#
loop_
_entity_poly.entity_id
_entity_poly.type
_entity_poly.pdbx_seq_one_letter_code
_entity_poly.pdbx_strand_id
1 'polypeptide(L)'
;MDKTVRTQIDNIRSEDGDLQNKAFTYILKVTDKPVDWAYQVWDEMVDGLKHKDNHVRAITAQVLSNLAKSDPKNRILKDFEKLLRVTKDERFVTARHCMQSLWKVGVAGKKQQKVYMDGLERRFKECITEKNCTLIRYDILQSFRNVYDAVKDEKIREKALELIETEEDLKYRKKYATLWRK
;
A
#
# COMPACT_ATOMS: atom_id res chain seq x y z
N MET A 1 5.88 -23.47 1.93
CA MET A 1 4.60 -23.07 1.29
C MET A 1 3.90 -24.33 0.81
N ASP A 2 2.64 -24.49 1.13
CA ASP A 2 1.86 -25.63 0.65
C ASP A 2 1.44 -25.50 -0.83
N LYS A 3 0.95 -26.62 -1.42
CA LYS A 3 0.57 -26.68 -2.83
C LYS A 3 -0.60 -25.75 -3.18
N THR A 4 -1.56 -25.59 -2.25
CA THR A 4 -2.73 -24.74 -2.48
C THR A 4 -2.32 -23.27 -2.57
N VAL A 5 -1.49 -22.80 -1.63
CA VAL A 5 -0.93 -21.43 -1.67
C VAL A 5 -0.18 -21.19 -2.98
N ARG A 6 0.67 -22.15 -3.42
CA ARG A 6 1.42 -22.00 -4.67
C ARG A 6 0.47 -21.85 -5.86
N THR A 7 -0.54 -22.72 -5.96
CA THR A 7 -1.55 -22.62 -7.03
C THR A 7 -2.25 -21.26 -7.03
N GLN A 8 -2.60 -20.71 -5.86
CA GLN A 8 -3.25 -19.41 -5.80
C GLN A 8 -2.30 -18.27 -6.18
N ILE A 9 -1.02 -18.35 -5.82
CA ILE A 9 0.00 -17.38 -6.28
C ILE A 9 0.11 -17.40 -7.81
N ASP A 10 0.12 -18.59 -8.43
CA ASP A 10 0.16 -18.72 -9.90
C ASP A 10 -1.09 -18.12 -10.55
N ASN A 11 -2.27 -18.34 -9.96
CA ASN A 11 -3.55 -17.83 -10.44
C ASN A 11 -3.68 -16.29 -10.36
N ILE A 12 -2.82 -15.57 -9.61
CA ILE A 12 -2.79 -14.10 -9.64
C ILE A 12 -2.53 -13.58 -11.07
N ARG A 13 -1.83 -14.36 -11.90
CA ARG A 13 -1.52 -14.01 -13.29
C ARG A 13 -2.47 -14.66 -14.31
N SER A 14 -3.55 -15.30 -13.85
CA SER A 14 -4.54 -15.90 -14.73
C SER A 14 -5.22 -14.86 -15.62
N GLU A 15 -5.47 -15.21 -16.86
CA GLU A 15 -6.33 -14.44 -17.77
C GLU A 15 -7.83 -14.61 -17.45
N ASP A 16 -8.19 -15.66 -16.68
CA ASP A 16 -9.52 -15.83 -16.11
C ASP A 16 -9.68 -14.94 -14.88
N GLY A 17 -10.51 -13.90 -15.01
CA GLY A 17 -10.75 -12.92 -13.95
C GLY A 17 -11.37 -13.51 -12.67
N ASP A 18 -12.16 -14.59 -12.79
CA ASP A 18 -12.75 -15.26 -11.62
C ASP A 18 -11.68 -16.04 -10.84
N LEU A 19 -10.79 -16.73 -11.54
CA LEU A 19 -9.64 -17.38 -10.91
C LEU A 19 -8.71 -16.38 -10.26
N GLN A 20 -8.41 -15.28 -10.97
CA GLN A 20 -7.57 -14.20 -10.44
C GLN A 20 -8.17 -13.58 -9.17
N ASN A 21 -9.48 -13.30 -9.16
CA ASN A 21 -10.15 -12.70 -8.00
C ASN A 21 -10.22 -13.67 -6.79
N LYS A 22 -10.49 -14.94 -7.04
CA LYS A 22 -10.44 -15.99 -6.01
C LYS A 22 -9.04 -16.11 -5.40
N ALA A 23 -8.02 -16.12 -6.26
CA ALA A 23 -6.62 -16.16 -5.84
C ALA A 23 -6.24 -14.95 -4.97
N PHE A 24 -6.59 -13.75 -5.42
CA PHE A 24 -6.39 -12.51 -4.69
C PHE A 24 -7.01 -12.57 -3.28
N THR A 25 -8.30 -12.91 -3.21
CA THR A 25 -9.02 -13.00 -1.93
C THR A 25 -8.39 -14.02 -0.99
N TYR A 26 -8.02 -15.19 -1.52
CA TYR A 26 -7.37 -16.24 -0.75
C TYR A 26 -6.00 -15.79 -0.20
N ILE A 27 -5.15 -15.25 -1.07
CA ILE A 27 -3.80 -14.84 -0.67
C ILE A 27 -3.82 -13.67 0.33
N LEU A 28 -4.71 -12.69 0.15
CA LEU A 28 -4.87 -11.62 1.15
C LEU A 28 -5.29 -12.18 2.51
N LYS A 29 -6.21 -13.14 2.55
CA LYS A 29 -6.66 -13.78 3.80
C LYS A 29 -5.53 -14.55 4.48
N VAL A 30 -4.75 -15.31 3.72
CA VAL A 30 -3.63 -16.10 4.28
C VAL A 30 -2.51 -15.19 4.78
N THR A 31 -2.22 -14.12 4.06
CA THR A 31 -1.17 -13.14 4.43
C THR A 31 -1.63 -12.08 5.42
N ASP A 32 -2.87 -12.16 5.93
CA ASP A 32 -3.32 -11.30 7.03
C ASP A 32 -2.56 -11.59 8.33
N LYS A 33 -2.06 -12.82 8.47
CA LYS A 33 -1.11 -13.23 9.53
C LYS A 33 0.30 -13.39 8.96
N PRO A 34 1.35 -13.35 9.81
CA PRO A 34 2.70 -13.66 9.38
C PRO A 34 2.78 -15.06 8.76
N VAL A 35 3.56 -15.20 7.69
CA VAL A 35 3.79 -16.45 6.97
C VAL A 35 5.29 -16.70 6.84
N ASP A 36 5.71 -17.98 6.84
CA ASP A 36 7.12 -18.41 6.76
C ASP A 36 7.64 -18.51 5.31
N TRP A 37 6.75 -18.53 4.34
CA TRP A 37 7.06 -18.68 2.92
C TRP A 37 7.17 -17.34 2.16
N ALA A 38 7.09 -16.19 2.82
CA ALA A 38 7.08 -14.87 2.16
C ALA A 38 8.20 -14.71 1.13
N TYR A 39 9.40 -15.16 1.43
CA TYR A 39 10.55 -15.04 0.51
C TYR A 39 10.52 -16.01 -0.67
N GLN A 40 9.69 -17.04 -0.63
CA GLN A 40 9.51 -17.95 -1.78
C GLN A 40 8.76 -17.27 -2.93
N VAL A 41 7.99 -16.22 -2.64
CA VAL A 41 7.16 -15.49 -3.63
C VAL A 41 7.53 -14.01 -3.74
N TRP A 42 8.46 -13.52 -2.90
CA TRP A 42 8.78 -12.09 -2.81
C TRP A 42 9.18 -11.49 -4.15
N ASP A 43 10.10 -12.12 -4.86
CA ASP A 43 10.58 -11.62 -6.14
C ASP A 43 9.48 -11.66 -7.20
N GLU A 44 8.61 -12.66 -7.19
CA GLU A 44 7.44 -12.73 -8.07
C GLU A 44 6.45 -11.58 -7.81
N MET A 45 6.24 -11.19 -6.54
CA MET A 45 5.39 -10.05 -6.19
C MET A 45 6.04 -8.73 -6.64
N VAL A 46 7.34 -8.58 -6.45
CA VAL A 46 8.09 -7.40 -6.91
C VAL A 46 8.04 -7.27 -8.43
N ASP A 47 8.21 -8.37 -9.16
CA ASP A 47 8.13 -8.36 -10.63
C ASP A 47 6.71 -8.05 -11.12
N GLY A 48 5.71 -8.55 -10.41
CA GLY A 48 4.30 -8.28 -10.70
C GLY A 48 3.91 -6.79 -10.63
N LEU A 49 4.65 -5.96 -9.88
CA LEU A 49 4.43 -4.50 -9.84
C LEU A 49 4.63 -3.79 -11.18
N LYS A 50 5.28 -4.46 -12.15
CA LYS A 50 5.54 -3.95 -13.51
C LYS A 50 4.78 -4.72 -14.59
N HIS A 51 3.89 -5.61 -14.19
CA HIS A 51 3.17 -6.46 -15.14
C HIS A 51 2.33 -5.62 -16.11
N LYS A 52 2.16 -6.09 -17.35
CA LYS A 52 1.33 -5.42 -18.37
C LYS A 52 -0.13 -5.25 -17.94
N ASP A 53 -0.67 -6.25 -17.24
CA ASP A 53 -2.03 -6.23 -16.69
C ASP A 53 -2.06 -5.42 -15.38
N ASN A 54 -2.93 -4.43 -15.34
CA ASN A 54 -3.11 -3.56 -14.18
C ASN A 54 -3.71 -4.27 -12.96
N HIS A 55 -4.52 -5.32 -13.15
CA HIS A 55 -5.04 -6.12 -12.04
C HIS A 55 -3.89 -6.86 -11.33
N VAL A 56 -2.97 -7.46 -12.11
CA VAL A 56 -1.77 -8.09 -11.52
C VAL A 56 -0.95 -7.07 -10.73
N ARG A 57 -0.73 -5.85 -11.28
CA ARG A 57 -0.02 -4.79 -10.55
C ARG A 57 -0.72 -4.42 -9.23
N ALA A 58 -2.05 -4.28 -9.27
CA ALA A 58 -2.84 -3.96 -8.07
C ALA A 58 -2.78 -5.08 -7.02
N ILE A 59 -2.92 -6.33 -7.44
CA ILE A 59 -2.91 -7.49 -6.55
C ILE A 59 -1.54 -7.67 -5.91
N THR A 60 -0.47 -7.65 -6.72
CA THR A 60 0.90 -7.86 -6.21
C THR A 60 1.34 -6.75 -5.27
N ALA A 61 0.92 -5.49 -5.50
CA ALA A 61 1.18 -4.39 -4.58
C ALA A 61 0.51 -4.61 -3.21
N GLN A 62 -0.73 -5.07 -3.19
CA GLN A 62 -1.46 -5.35 -1.96
C GLN A 62 -0.89 -6.57 -1.22
N VAL A 63 -0.54 -7.63 -1.95
CA VAL A 63 0.09 -8.83 -1.37
C VAL A 63 1.47 -8.48 -0.79
N LEU A 64 2.31 -7.75 -1.53
CA LEU A 64 3.64 -7.35 -1.05
C LEU A 64 3.54 -6.46 0.20
N SER A 65 2.55 -5.55 0.25
CA SER A 65 2.26 -4.76 1.45
C SER A 65 1.88 -5.65 2.65
N ASN A 66 1.07 -6.70 2.44
CA ASN A 66 0.75 -7.68 3.48
C ASN A 66 1.97 -8.46 3.96
N LEU A 67 2.86 -8.85 3.03
CA LEU A 67 4.07 -9.62 3.35
C LEU A 67 5.11 -8.82 4.14
N ALA A 68 4.99 -7.51 4.25
CA ALA A 68 5.92 -6.67 5.03
C ALA A 68 6.05 -7.12 6.49
N LYS A 69 4.98 -7.67 7.10
CA LYS A 69 5.00 -8.24 8.44
C LYS A 69 5.75 -9.59 8.54
N SER A 70 6.00 -10.22 7.40
CA SER A 70 6.70 -11.53 7.26
C SER A 70 8.11 -11.35 6.69
N ASP A 71 8.72 -10.16 6.88
CA ASP A 71 9.99 -9.75 6.28
C ASP A 71 11.09 -9.53 7.34
N PRO A 72 11.62 -10.60 7.98
CA PRO A 72 12.65 -10.47 9.02
C PRO A 72 13.98 -9.89 8.52
N LYS A 73 14.24 -9.94 7.21
CA LYS A 73 15.44 -9.35 6.58
C LYS A 73 15.25 -7.90 6.11
N ASN A 74 14.07 -7.31 6.35
CA ASN A 74 13.72 -5.95 5.95
C ASN A 74 13.90 -5.67 4.44
N ARG A 75 13.60 -6.65 3.57
CA ARG A 75 13.66 -6.50 2.10
C ARG A 75 12.74 -5.39 1.61
N ILE A 76 11.61 -5.18 2.29
CA ILE A 76 10.64 -4.14 1.94
C ILE A 76 11.28 -2.74 1.93
N LEU A 77 12.30 -2.47 2.74
CA LEU A 77 12.98 -1.17 2.75
C LEU A 77 13.62 -0.85 1.41
N LYS A 78 14.18 -1.87 0.73
CA LYS A 78 14.77 -1.75 -0.61
C LYS A 78 13.69 -1.67 -1.70
N ASP A 79 12.58 -2.38 -1.52
CA ASP A 79 11.55 -2.55 -2.55
C ASP A 79 10.43 -1.52 -2.43
N PHE A 80 10.37 -0.73 -1.35
CA PHE A 80 9.30 0.24 -1.09
C PHE A 80 9.13 1.29 -2.20
N GLU A 81 10.24 1.77 -2.79
CA GLU A 81 10.19 2.69 -3.92
C GLU A 81 9.47 2.08 -5.15
N LYS A 82 9.51 0.76 -5.31
CA LYS A 82 8.78 0.08 -6.38
C LYS A 82 7.27 0.10 -6.11
N LEU A 83 6.86 -0.06 -4.85
CA LEU A 83 5.47 0.12 -4.43
C LEU A 83 5.00 1.57 -4.64
N LEU A 84 5.81 2.55 -4.26
CA LEU A 84 5.48 3.96 -4.46
C LEU A 84 5.27 4.31 -5.95
N ARG A 85 5.99 3.66 -6.87
CA ARG A 85 5.75 3.83 -8.31
C ARG A 85 4.34 3.39 -8.71
N VAL A 86 3.80 2.31 -8.13
CA VAL A 86 2.44 1.85 -8.41
C VAL A 86 1.39 2.86 -7.93
N THR A 87 1.69 3.71 -6.94
CA THR A 87 0.79 4.82 -6.57
C THR A 87 0.64 5.90 -7.65
N LYS A 88 1.46 5.81 -8.71
CA LYS A 88 1.43 6.67 -9.91
C LYS A 88 0.99 5.90 -11.16
N ASP A 89 0.33 4.76 -10.98
CA ASP A 89 -0.13 3.93 -12.09
C ASP A 89 -1.09 4.72 -13.01
N GLU A 90 -0.95 4.52 -14.32
CA GLU A 90 -1.82 5.13 -15.33
C GLU A 90 -3.31 4.77 -15.12
N ARG A 91 -3.58 3.58 -14.58
CA ARG A 91 -4.90 3.15 -14.12
C ARG A 91 -5.10 3.61 -12.68
N PHE A 92 -5.80 4.70 -12.52
CA PHE A 92 -5.99 5.33 -11.20
C PHE A 92 -6.53 4.38 -10.12
N VAL A 93 -7.40 3.43 -10.50
CA VAL A 93 -7.91 2.40 -9.56
C VAL A 93 -6.77 1.54 -9.02
N THR A 94 -5.81 1.14 -9.86
CA THR A 94 -4.60 0.42 -9.45
C THR A 94 -3.77 1.24 -8.46
N ALA A 95 -3.53 2.51 -8.78
CA ALA A 95 -2.84 3.43 -7.88
C ALA A 95 -3.51 3.51 -6.50
N ARG A 96 -4.86 3.62 -6.47
CA ARG A 96 -5.62 3.68 -5.21
C ARG A 96 -5.51 2.38 -4.40
N HIS A 97 -5.65 1.22 -5.03
CA HIS A 97 -5.49 -0.06 -4.32
C HIS A 97 -4.11 -0.19 -3.68
N CYS A 98 -3.07 0.26 -4.37
CA CYS A 98 -1.72 0.32 -3.80
C CYS A 98 -1.69 1.27 -2.60
N MET A 99 -2.07 2.55 -2.75
CA MET A 99 -2.05 3.54 -1.66
C MET A 99 -2.80 3.07 -0.42
N GLN A 100 -3.98 2.48 -0.62
CA GLN A 100 -4.84 1.96 0.44
C GLN A 100 -4.26 0.74 1.16
N SER A 101 -3.27 0.05 0.59
CA SER A 101 -2.60 -1.11 1.21
C SER A 101 -1.32 -0.75 1.95
N LEU A 102 -0.67 0.38 1.63
CA LEU A 102 0.66 0.74 2.13
C LEU A 102 0.75 0.90 3.64
N TRP A 103 -0.36 1.20 4.33
CA TRP A 103 -0.35 1.28 5.80
C TRP A 103 0.15 -0.01 6.47
N LYS A 104 -0.01 -1.17 5.81
CA LYS A 104 0.49 -2.46 6.29
C LYS A 104 2.02 -2.51 6.35
N VAL A 105 2.69 -1.78 5.46
CA VAL A 105 4.15 -1.56 5.56
C VAL A 105 4.47 -0.67 6.76
N GLY A 106 3.70 0.39 6.96
CA GLY A 106 3.88 1.35 8.07
C GLY A 106 3.79 0.72 9.45
N VAL A 107 3.02 -0.38 9.61
CA VAL A 107 2.87 -1.09 10.89
C VAL A 107 3.83 -2.27 11.05
N ALA A 108 4.62 -2.62 10.04
CA ALA A 108 5.49 -3.80 10.07
C ALA A 108 6.74 -3.61 10.96
N GLY A 109 7.10 -2.37 11.31
CA GLY A 109 8.23 -2.07 12.19
C GLY A 109 8.68 -0.61 12.09
N LYS A 110 9.54 -0.17 13.01
CA LYS A 110 9.97 1.24 13.08
C LYS A 110 10.75 1.72 11.85
N LYS A 111 11.58 0.85 11.24
CA LYS A 111 12.30 1.18 10.00
C LYS A 111 11.33 1.30 8.83
N GLN A 112 10.39 0.37 8.73
CA GLN A 112 9.32 0.37 7.73
C GLN A 112 8.43 1.60 7.86
N GLN A 113 8.03 1.95 9.09
CA GLN A 113 7.27 3.15 9.39
C GLN A 113 7.95 4.42 8.88
N LYS A 114 9.28 4.52 9.06
CA LYS A 114 10.05 5.69 8.58
C LYS A 114 10.00 5.82 7.06
N VAL A 115 10.35 4.77 6.31
CA VAL A 115 10.34 4.84 4.83
C VAL A 115 8.93 5.04 4.28
N TYR A 116 7.92 4.47 4.95
CA TYR A 116 6.51 4.67 4.64
C TYR A 116 6.11 6.14 4.80
N MET A 117 6.43 6.77 5.93
CA MET A 117 6.10 8.17 6.19
C MET A 117 6.80 9.10 5.19
N ASP A 118 8.11 8.93 5.00
CA ASP A 118 8.91 9.74 4.07
C ASP A 118 8.39 9.62 2.63
N GLY A 119 8.05 8.40 2.21
CA GLY A 119 7.55 8.12 0.86
C GLY A 119 6.16 8.70 0.61
N LEU A 120 5.23 8.56 1.56
CA LEU A 120 3.87 9.10 1.39
C LEU A 120 3.81 10.62 1.57
N GLU A 121 4.65 11.22 2.42
CA GLU A 121 4.80 12.67 2.47
C GLU A 121 5.25 13.21 1.11
N ARG A 122 6.28 12.61 0.51
CA ARG A 122 6.75 12.97 -0.83
C ARG A 122 5.63 12.82 -1.86
N ARG A 123 4.91 11.70 -1.86
CA ARG A 123 3.80 11.43 -2.78
C ARG A 123 2.65 12.44 -2.63
N PHE A 124 2.33 12.86 -1.40
CA PHE A 124 1.33 13.88 -1.10
C PHE A 124 1.69 15.24 -1.72
N LYS A 125 2.97 15.62 -1.65
CA LYS A 125 3.47 16.89 -2.22
C LYS A 125 3.55 16.86 -3.75
N GLU A 126 3.99 15.74 -4.31
CA GLU A 126 4.21 15.60 -5.76
C GLU A 126 2.92 15.57 -6.59
N CYS A 127 1.78 15.17 -6.01
CA CYS A 127 0.54 14.99 -6.78
C CYS A 127 -0.13 16.29 -7.25
N ILE A 128 0.40 17.46 -6.90
CA ILE A 128 -0.28 18.76 -7.08
C ILE A 128 -0.74 19.03 -8.53
N THR A 129 -0.04 18.49 -9.51
CA THR A 129 -0.39 18.63 -10.93
C THR A 129 -1.25 17.48 -11.47
N GLU A 130 -1.55 16.48 -10.65
CA GLU A 130 -2.29 15.30 -11.08
C GLU A 130 -3.80 15.54 -10.99
N LYS A 131 -4.55 15.05 -12.00
CA LYS A 131 -6.02 15.17 -12.08
C LYS A 131 -6.74 14.74 -10.80
N ASN A 132 -6.23 13.70 -10.12
CA ASN A 132 -6.86 13.10 -8.96
C ASN A 132 -6.15 13.47 -7.64
N CYS A 133 -5.39 14.56 -7.59
CA CYS A 133 -4.57 14.95 -6.44
C CYS A 133 -5.37 14.93 -5.12
N THR A 134 -6.58 15.46 -5.12
CA THR A 134 -7.42 15.51 -3.91
C THR A 134 -7.81 14.13 -3.37
N LEU A 135 -8.02 13.15 -4.25
CA LEU A 135 -8.27 11.75 -3.84
C LEU A 135 -6.98 11.05 -3.41
N ILE A 136 -5.86 11.32 -4.09
CA ILE A 136 -4.53 10.82 -3.70
C ILE A 136 -4.19 11.27 -2.28
N ARG A 137 -4.33 12.56 -2.01
CA ARG A 137 -4.11 13.14 -0.67
C ARG A 137 -5.03 12.54 0.38
N TYR A 138 -6.30 12.34 0.05
CA TYR A 138 -7.25 11.69 0.95
C TYR A 138 -6.85 10.26 1.29
N ASP A 139 -6.51 9.43 0.28
CA ASP A 139 -6.09 8.04 0.48
C ASP A 139 -4.79 7.95 1.29
N ILE A 140 -3.84 8.89 1.09
CA ILE A 140 -2.61 8.98 1.90
C ILE A 140 -2.93 9.30 3.36
N LEU A 141 -3.77 10.30 3.62
CA LEU A 141 -4.14 10.69 4.99
C LEU A 141 -4.95 9.61 5.70
N GLN A 142 -5.80 8.87 4.97
CA GLN A 142 -6.49 7.70 5.50
C GLN A 142 -5.48 6.58 5.84
N SER A 143 -4.48 6.38 4.99
CA SER A 143 -3.38 5.42 5.25
C SER A 143 -2.61 5.79 6.52
N PHE A 144 -2.24 7.06 6.72
CA PHE A 144 -1.65 7.56 7.96
C PHE A 144 -2.54 7.29 9.17
N ARG A 145 -3.86 7.53 9.04
CA ARG A 145 -4.83 7.25 10.10
C ARG A 145 -4.83 5.78 10.48
N ASN A 146 -4.83 4.86 9.51
CA ASN A 146 -4.79 3.43 9.75
C ASN A 146 -3.53 2.99 10.53
N VAL A 147 -2.35 3.57 10.17
CA VAL A 147 -1.11 3.29 10.92
C VAL A 147 -1.21 3.85 12.34
N TYR A 148 -1.67 5.10 12.50
CA TYR A 148 -1.85 5.69 13.83
C TYR A 148 -2.77 4.86 14.72
N ASP A 149 -3.90 4.40 14.18
CA ASP A 149 -4.85 3.59 14.94
C ASP A 149 -4.26 2.26 15.40
N ALA A 150 -3.35 1.68 14.61
CA ALA A 150 -2.68 0.44 14.95
C ALA A 150 -1.53 0.60 15.96
N VAL A 151 -0.71 1.65 15.84
CA VAL A 151 0.54 1.77 16.62
C VAL A 151 0.53 2.91 17.65
N LYS A 152 -0.43 3.83 17.58
CA LYS A 152 -0.61 4.99 18.48
C LYS A 152 0.67 5.85 18.62
N ASP A 153 1.42 6.02 17.55
CA ASP A 153 2.61 6.87 17.49
C ASP A 153 2.21 8.30 17.09
N GLU A 154 2.32 9.25 18.03
CA GLU A 154 1.89 10.64 17.81
C GLU A 154 2.62 11.32 16.65
N LYS A 155 3.85 10.93 16.32
CA LYS A 155 4.58 11.45 15.16
C LYS A 155 3.84 11.25 13.84
N ILE A 156 3.06 10.16 13.72
CA ILE A 156 2.23 9.89 12.53
C ILE A 156 1.08 10.90 12.46
N ARG A 157 0.44 11.14 13.59
CA ARG A 157 -0.66 12.12 13.69
C ARG A 157 -0.16 13.53 13.41
N GLU A 158 0.95 13.92 14.03
CA GLU A 158 1.59 15.23 13.81
C GLU A 158 1.90 15.44 12.33
N LYS A 159 2.53 14.46 11.67
CA LYS A 159 2.83 14.52 10.23
C LYS A 159 1.57 14.64 9.38
N ALA A 160 0.53 13.87 9.68
CA ALA A 160 -0.72 13.96 8.93
C ALA A 160 -1.40 15.34 9.08
N LEU A 161 -1.41 15.91 10.29
CA LEU A 161 -1.95 17.24 10.54
C LEU A 161 -1.13 18.33 9.84
N GLU A 162 0.21 18.22 9.88
CA GLU A 162 1.10 19.10 9.11
C GLU A 162 0.77 19.09 7.61
N LEU A 163 0.60 17.90 7.02
CA LEU A 163 0.23 17.76 5.61
C LEU A 163 -1.14 18.36 5.30
N ILE A 164 -2.12 18.19 6.18
CA ILE A 164 -3.46 18.79 6.02
C ILE A 164 -3.38 20.32 5.97
N GLU A 165 -2.55 20.93 6.80
CA GLU A 165 -2.39 22.40 6.81
C GLU A 165 -1.75 22.94 5.52
N THR A 166 -1.02 22.11 4.76
CA THR A 166 -0.47 22.51 3.44
C THR A 166 -1.51 22.55 2.33
N GLU A 167 -2.75 22.03 2.56
CA GLU A 167 -3.83 22.10 1.56
C GLU A 167 -4.40 23.51 1.51
N GLU A 168 -4.30 24.16 0.36
CA GLU A 168 -4.76 25.54 0.15
C GLU A 168 -6.29 25.65 0.04
N ASP A 169 -6.93 24.63 -0.59
CA ASP A 169 -8.38 24.60 -0.71
C ASP A 169 -9.05 24.26 0.62
N LEU A 170 -9.70 25.25 1.22
CA LEU A 170 -10.38 25.12 2.51
C LEU A 170 -11.45 24.01 2.56
N LYS A 171 -12.09 23.70 1.43
CA LYS A 171 -13.07 22.61 1.33
C LYS A 171 -12.39 21.26 1.52
N TYR A 172 -11.26 21.04 0.83
CA TYR A 172 -10.50 19.79 0.96
C TYR A 172 -9.75 19.70 2.27
N ARG A 173 -9.19 20.81 2.78
CA ARG A 173 -8.58 20.84 4.12
C ARG A 173 -9.60 20.40 5.20
N LYS A 174 -10.83 20.92 5.18
CA LYS A 174 -11.90 20.50 6.09
C LYS A 174 -12.24 19.01 5.91
N LYS A 175 -12.33 18.54 4.67
CA LYS A 175 -12.60 17.13 4.36
C LYS A 175 -11.50 16.21 4.93
N TYR A 176 -10.24 16.55 4.73
CA TYR A 176 -9.12 15.76 5.27
C TYR A 176 -9.09 15.74 6.80
N ALA A 177 -9.38 16.89 7.43
CA ALA A 177 -9.44 16.99 8.88
C ALA A 177 -10.52 16.07 9.48
N THR A 178 -11.58 15.69 8.75
CA THR A 178 -12.58 14.73 9.26
C THR A 178 -12.01 13.36 9.58
N LEU A 179 -10.94 12.94 8.89
CA LEU A 179 -10.25 11.67 9.15
C LEU A 179 -9.60 11.62 10.53
N TRP A 180 -9.31 12.80 11.14
CA TRP A 180 -8.56 12.94 12.39
C TRP A 180 -9.40 13.50 13.54
N ARG A 181 -10.70 13.73 13.32
CA ARG A 181 -11.64 14.02 14.41
C ARG A 181 -11.92 12.75 15.21
N LYS A 182 -12.00 12.92 16.53
CA LYS A 182 -12.44 11.84 17.43
C LYS A 182 -13.92 11.58 17.26
#